data_71661cc2f0b0d65406b95490c45df8be
#
_entry.id   71661cc2f0b0d65406b95490c45df8be
#
_cell.length_a   1.000
_cell.length_b   1.000
_cell.length_c   1.000
_cell.angle_alpha   90.00
_cell.angle_beta   90.00
_cell.angle_gamma   90.00
#
_symmetry.space_group_name_H-M   'P 1'
#
loop_
_entity.id
_entity.type
_entity.pdbx_description
1 polymer ?
#
loop_
_entity_poly.entity_id
_entity_poly.type
_entity_poly.pdbx_seq_one_letter_code
_entity_poly.pdbx_strand_id
1 'polypeptide(L)'
;MAKLVIDANRKLSKINKEIQGQFSEHLGRCIYEGLYVGENSDIPNVNGMRTDVVEALKNIKVPVLRWPGGCFADEYHWKDGIGPKESRKKMINTNWGGVVEDNSFGTHEFFELCRQIGCETYINGNMGSGTVQEMSEWVEYMTFDGVSPMADLRAENGHEKPWTVDFFGIGNENWGCGGNMNPEFYGNMYRRYQTFVRDYDGNKKIRKIACGANSDDYEWTQEVMKACFRRISPQQHGMMDGLSLHYYTVPETWDHKGSATEFAEKDWYKTMKKTMYMEELIRRHSAIMDQYDPDKKVGMIVDEWGTWYDVEPGTNPGFLYQQNTMRDALVAGINLNLFNKHSDRVKMANIAQMVNVLQSMILTEGEKMVKTPTYHVFDLYQVHQENDLLASSLETEQVGLEDEYMVPNLTESVSVDANGVLHITMTNVDLEKAYPVEAVLLGKKAGEIKAEIVTGHMQDKNTFEEPETVGVQVFDGVQATKEGISFTIPACSVLHIAVK
;
A
#
# COMPACT_ATOMS: atom_id res chain seq x y z
N MET A 1 18.12 -26.56 -9.42
CA MET A 1 18.20 -25.46 -10.40
C MET A 1 16.76 -25.09 -10.72
N ALA A 2 16.39 -23.85 -10.44
CA ALA A 2 15.04 -23.36 -10.71
C ALA A 2 14.90 -23.01 -12.20
N LYS A 3 13.71 -23.22 -12.76
CA LYS A 3 13.41 -22.86 -14.14
C LYS A 3 12.31 -21.81 -14.16
N LEU A 4 12.58 -20.67 -14.81
CA LEU A 4 11.62 -19.62 -15.08
C LEU A 4 11.34 -19.60 -16.59
N VAL A 5 10.09 -19.72 -16.99
CA VAL A 5 9.68 -19.58 -18.39
C VAL A 5 8.85 -18.30 -18.52
N ILE A 6 9.26 -17.42 -19.43
CA ILE A 6 8.61 -16.13 -19.70
C ILE A 6 8.14 -16.11 -21.15
N ASP A 7 6.85 -15.89 -21.39
CA ASP A 7 6.31 -15.69 -22.73
C ASP A 7 6.18 -14.18 -23.03
N ALA A 8 7.20 -13.63 -23.70
CA ALA A 8 7.24 -12.22 -24.07
C ALA A 8 6.15 -11.80 -25.09
N ASN A 9 5.48 -12.77 -25.74
CA ASN A 9 4.37 -12.50 -26.66
C ASN A 9 3.01 -12.48 -25.97
N ARG A 10 2.93 -12.91 -24.70
CA ARG A 10 1.67 -13.07 -23.97
C ARG A 10 1.54 -12.07 -22.83
N LYS A 11 0.95 -10.93 -23.14
CA LYS A 11 0.51 -9.95 -22.14
C LYS A 11 -0.78 -10.42 -21.48
N LEU A 12 -0.87 -10.31 -20.16
CA LEU A 12 -2.02 -10.76 -19.36
C LEU A 12 -2.90 -9.60 -18.91
N SER A 13 -2.33 -8.64 -18.23
CA SER A 13 -3.03 -7.48 -17.66
C SER A 13 -2.07 -6.32 -17.54
N LYS A 14 -2.59 -5.12 -17.27
CA LYS A 14 -1.79 -3.96 -16.93
C LYS A 14 -1.56 -3.90 -15.42
N ILE A 15 -0.32 -3.72 -15.01
CA ILE A 15 0.06 -3.46 -13.64
C ILE A 15 -0.19 -1.98 -13.35
N ASN A 16 -1.24 -1.69 -12.59
CA ASN A 16 -1.55 -0.33 -12.19
C ASN A 16 -0.44 0.22 -11.29
N LYS A 17 -0.05 1.49 -11.48
CA LYS A 17 0.94 2.14 -10.62
C LYS A 17 0.53 2.13 -9.15
N GLU A 18 -0.75 2.24 -8.86
CA GLU A 18 -1.32 2.31 -7.51
C GLU A 18 -1.13 1.02 -6.68
N ILE A 19 -0.66 -0.06 -7.28
CA ILE A 19 -0.19 -1.28 -6.56
C ILE A 19 0.98 -0.95 -5.60
N GLN A 20 1.72 0.13 -5.87
CA GLN A 20 2.79 0.62 -5.00
C GLN A 20 2.37 1.84 -4.16
N GLY A 21 1.08 1.92 -3.86
CA GLY A 21 0.49 2.97 -3.05
C GLY A 21 0.99 2.99 -1.61
N GLN A 22 0.76 4.12 -0.97
CA GLN A 22 1.19 4.39 0.40
C GLN A 22 -0.01 4.77 1.27
N PHE A 23 0.13 4.54 2.57
CA PHE A 23 -0.87 4.86 3.57
C PHE A 23 -0.27 5.75 4.65
N SER A 24 -0.97 6.82 4.98
CA SER A 24 -0.67 7.70 6.11
C SER A 24 -1.90 7.91 6.97
N GLU A 25 -1.71 7.87 8.27
CA GLU A 25 -2.78 7.99 9.25
C GLU A 25 -2.36 8.95 10.37
N HIS A 26 -3.32 9.62 10.99
CA HIS A 26 -3.13 10.28 12.28
C HIS A 26 -2.91 9.23 13.37
N LEU A 27 -1.77 8.56 13.28
CA LEU A 27 -1.32 7.49 14.15
C LEU A 27 0.15 7.71 14.52
N GLY A 28 0.44 7.73 15.81
CA GLY A 28 1.80 7.86 16.32
C GLY A 28 2.52 9.05 15.71
N ARG A 29 3.68 8.79 15.09
CA ARG A 29 4.50 9.80 14.45
C ARG A 29 4.51 9.67 12.92
N CYS A 30 3.43 9.14 12.31
CA CYS A 30 3.35 9.06 10.86
C CYS A 30 3.21 10.46 10.24
N ILE A 31 2.23 11.22 10.68
CA ILE A 31 1.99 12.58 10.15
C ILE A 31 2.87 13.58 10.87
N TYR A 32 2.63 13.80 12.17
CA TYR A 32 3.43 14.73 12.96
C TYR A 32 4.81 14.16 13.25
N GLU A 33 5.85 14.98 13.10
CA GLU A 33 7.28 14.61 13.17
C GLU A 33 7.77 13.73 12.00
N GLY A 34 6.89 12.92 11.41
CA GLY A 34 7.22 12.05 10.28
C GLY A 34 7.13 12.77 8.94
N LEU A 35 5.95 13.18 8.55
CA LEU A 35 5.68 13.89 7.28
C LEU A 35 5.65 15.40 7.47
N TYR A 36 5.03 15.85 8.55
CA TYR A 36 4.75 17.25 8.83
C TYR A 36 5.39 17.70 10.14
N VAL A 37 6.17 18.76 10.08
CA VAL A 37 6.87 19.34 11.23
C VAL A 37 6.43 20.77 11.51
N GLY A 38 5.54 21.32 10.68
CA GLY A 38 5.11 22.72 10.77
C GLY A 38 6.10 23.69 10.10
N GLU A 39 5.57 24.80 9.61
CA GLU A 39 6.30 25.77 8.80
C GLU A 39 7.43 26.48 9.57
N ASN A 40 7.29 26.57 10.89
CA ASN A 40 8.26 27.26 11.77
C ASN A 40 9.29 26.29 12.39
N SER A 41 9.35 25.04 11.96
CA SER A 41 10.32 24.05 12.43
C SER A 41 11.72 24.37 11.92
N ASP A 42 12.74 24.11 12.76
CA ASP A 42 14.16 24.16 12.36
C ASP A 42 14.52 22.99 11.42
N ILE A 43 13.71 21.92 11.38
CA ILE A 43 13.87 20.81 10.44
C ILE A 43 13.53 21.33 9.03
N PRO A 44 14.39 21.10 8.01
CA PRO A 44 14.16 21.56 6.65
C PRO A 44 12.79 21.12 6.11
N ASN A 45 11.98 22.11 5.74
CA ASN A 45 10.61 21.85 5.29
C ASN A 45 10.17 22.84 4.20
N VAL A 46 9.15 22.47 3.46
CA VAL A 46 8.39 23.33 2.56
C VAL A 46 6.93 23.27 2.96
N ASN A 47 6.37 24.40 3.38
CA ASN A 47 4.99 24.48 3.91
C ASN A 47 4.72 23.45 5.03
N GLY A 48 5.72 23.23 5.89
CA GLY A 48 5.66 22.29 7.00
C GLY A 48 5.96 20.84 6.67
N MET A 49 6.07 20.45 5.38
CA MET A 49 6.41 19.10 4.96
C MET A 49 7.93 18.89 4.95
N ARG A 50 8.42 17.82 5.57
CA ARG A 50 9.85 17.50 5.60
C ARG A 50 10.40 17.29 4.19
N THR A 51 11.43 18.04 3.82
CA THR A 51 12.01 17.96 2.45
C THR A 51 12.71 16.63 2.19
N ASP A 52 13.42 16.09 3.16
CA ASP A 52 14.12 14.80 3.08
C ASP A 52 13.15 13.64 2.81
N VAL A 53 12.04 13.61 3.55
CA VAL A 53 10.99 12.59 3.40
C VAL A 53 10.29 12.75 2.05
N VAL A 54 9.90 13.95 1.66
CA VAL A 54 9.25 14.21 0.37
C VAL A 54 10.15 13.79 -0.79
N GLU A 55 11.45 14.12 -0.75
CA GLU A 55 12.41 13.72 -1.79
C GLU A 55 12.56 12.20 -1.87
N ALA A 56 12.65 11.51 -0.73
CA ALA A 56 12.73 10.06 -0.69
C ALA A 56 11.49 9.41 -1.33
N LEU A 57 10.29 9.92 -1.02
CA LEU A 57 9.03 9.42 -1.60
C LEU A 57 8.90 9.69 -3.10
N LYS A 58 9.38 10.84 -3.57
CA LYS A 58 9.47 11.13 -5.02
C LYS A 58 10.40 10.16 -5.74
N ASN A 59 11.51 9.79 -5.13
CA ASN A 59 12.49 8.89 -5.75
C ASN A 59 11.91 7.51 -6.05
N ILE A 60 11.06 6.98 -5.17
CA ILE A 60 10.35 5.70 -5.40
C ILE A 60 9.04 5.87 -6.18
N LYS A 61 8.77 7.09 -6.69
CA LYS A 61 7.57 7.41 -7.50
C LYS A 61 6.28 6.98 -6.83
N VAL A 62 6.08 7.36 -5.57
CA VAL A 62 4.81 7.06 -4.86
C VAL A 62 3.63 7.46 -5.74
N PRO A 63 2.76 6.53 -6.14
CA PRO A 63 1.72 6.81 -7.12
C PRO A 63 0.44 7.36 -6.50
N VAL A 64 0.13 6.96 -5.27
CA VAL A 64 -1.10 7.35 -4.56
C VAL A 64 -0.85 7.34 -3.05
N LEU A 65 -1.45 8.28 -2.34
CA LEU A 65 -1.39 8.40 -0.90
C LEU A 65 -2.80 8.37 -0.30
N ARG A 66 -3.03 7.42 0.62
CA ARG A 66 -4.26 7.28 1.40
C ARG A 66 -4.16 8.04 2.73
N TRP A 67 -5.20 8.83 3.07
CA TRP A 67 -5.34 9.67 4.26
C TRP A 67 -6.84 9.93 4.55
N PRO A 68 -7.31 10.27 5.75
CA PRO A 68 -6.59 10.61 7.00
C PRO A 68 -6.28 9.40 7.86
N GLY A 69 -6.68 8.22 7.46
CA GLY A 69 -6.45 7.03 8.23
C GLY A 69 -7.18 5.82 7.70
N GLY A 70 -6.99 4.80 8.47
CA GLY A 70 -7.69 3.66 8.85
C GLY A 70 -8.77 3.99 9.89
N CYS A 71 -8.63 3.45 11.12
CA CYS A 71 -9.60 3.68 12.20
C CYS A 71 -9.83 5.17 12.53
N PHE A 72 -8.79 5.99 12.41
CA PHE A 72 -8.92 7.43 12.65
C PHE A 72 -9.91 8.09 11.68
N ALA A 73 -10.01 7.62 10.43
CA ALA A 73 -10.88 8.22 9.42
C ALA A 73 -12.37 8.22 9.84
N ASP A 74 -12.83 7.18 10.52
CA ASP A 74 -14.23 7.02 10.94
C ASP A 74 -14.59 7.79 12.24
N GLU A 75 -13.60 8.50 12.82
CA GLU A 75 -13.78 9.49 13.90
C GLU A 75 -13.41 10.92 13.45
N TYR A 76 -12.85 11.09 12.25
CA TYR A 76 -12.34 12.38 11.78
C TYR A 76 -13.46 13.24 11.19
N HIS A 77 -13.67 14.42 11.76
CA HIS A 77 -14.58 15.45 11.27
C HIS A 77 -13.77 16.50 10.49
N TRP A 78 -13.80 16.45 9.17
CA TRP A 78 -12.94 17.22 8.29
C TRP A 78 -12.96 18.73 8.50
N LYS A 79 -14.10 19.29 8.97
CA LYS A 79 -14.19 20.72 9.30
C LYS A 79 -13.30 21.13 10.47
N ASP A 80 -12.94 20.21 11.33
CA ASP A 80 -12.02 20.45 12.44
C ASP A 80 -10.57 20.65 11.94
N GLY A 81 -10.22 20.19 10.73
CA GLY A 81 -8.91 20.27 10.10
C GLY A 81 -8.77 21.35 9.01
N ILE A 82 -9.66 22.36 8.97
CA ILE A 82 -9.58 23.46 8.00
C ILE A 82 -9.59 24.82 8.69
N GLY A 83 -9.32 25.88 7.95
CA GLY A 83 -9.20 27.25 8.49
C GLY A 83 -7.89 27.51 9.23
N PRO A 84 -7.79 28.64 9.97
CA PRO A 84 -6.58 29.01 10.70
C PRO A 84 -6.19 27.94 11.74
N LYS A 85 -4.94 27.49 11.71
CA LYS A 85 -4.45 26.35 12.51
C LYS A 85 -4.67 26.56 14.02
N GLU A 86 -4.47 27.77 14.52
CA GLU A 86 -4.65 28.14 15.93
C GLU A 86 -6.10 28.03 16.42
N SER A 87 -7.07 28.04 15.53
CA SER A 87 -8.50 27.93 15.85
C SER A 87 -9.09 26.55 15.56
N ARG A 88 -8.32 25.63 15.00
CA ARG A 88 -8.78 24.27 14.69
C ARG A 88 -9.13 23.52 15.98
N LYS A 89 -10.23 22.78 15.93
CA LYS A 89 -10.71 22.02 17.07
C LYS A 89 -9.78 20.84 17.34
N LYS A 90 -9.37 20.69 18.59
CA LYS A 90 -8.60 19.55 19.04
C LYS A 90 -9.51 18.38 19.36
N MET A 91 -9.00 17.16 19.18
CA MET A 91 -9.70 15.94 19.53
C MET A 91 -8.76 14.94 20.23
N ILE A 92 -9.32 13.99 20.96
CA ILE A 92 -8.55 12.88 21.51
C ILE A 92 -8.51 11.79 20.45
N ASN A 93 -7.32 11.33 20.10
CA ASN A 93 -7.14 10.15 19.26
C ASN A 93 -7.36 8.88 20.10
N THR A 94 -8.59 8.40 20.14
CA THR A 94 -9.00 7.29 20.98
C THR A 94 -8.49 5.94 20.46
N ASN A 95 -8.25 5.83 19.17
CA ASN A 95 -7.71 4.62 18.55
C ASN A 95 -6.21 4.49 18.79
N TRP A 96 -5.47 5.59 18.73
CA TRP A 96 -4.02 5.54 18.68
C TRP A 96 -3.35 6.38 19.77
N GLY A 97 -2.97 5.70 20.85
CA GLY A 97 -2.15 6.26 21.92
C GLY A 97 -2.83 7.21 22.89
N GLY A 98 -4.10 7.56 22.73
CA GLY A 98 -4.86 8.46 23.59
C GLY A 98 -4.31 9.89 23.61
N VAL A 99 -3.63 10.32 22.55
CA VAL A 99 -3.03 11.64 22.43
C VAL A 99 -4.03 12.68 21.92
N VAL A 100 -3.72 13.96 22.15
CA VAL A 100 -4.52 15.06 21.61
C VAL A 100 -4.04 15.40 20.20
N GLU A 101 -4.91 15.23 19.21
CA GLU A 101 -4.73 15.71 17.85
C GLU A 101 -5.09 17.20 17.81
N ASP A 102 -4.20 18.03 17.29
CA ASP A 102 -4.45 19.46 17.16
C ASP A 102 -5.00 19.88 15.79
N ASN A 103 -5.10 18.93 14.87
CA ASN A 103 -5.58 19.11 13.50
C ASN A 103 -4.79 20.16 12.69
N SER A 104 -3.52 20.42 13.06
CA SER A 104 -2.64 21.31 12.28
C SER A 104 -2.31 20.76 10.89
N PHE A 105 -2.46 19.45 10.68
CA PHE A 105 -2.47 18.80 9.39
C PHE A 105 -3.89 18.36 9.04
N GLY A 106 -4.46 18.95 7.99
CA GLY A 106 -5.81 18.64 7.52
C GLY A 106 -5.90 18.61 5.99
N THR A 107 -7.08 18.93 5.45
CA THR A 107 -7.34 18.83 4.01
C THR A 107 -6.32 19.60 3.16
N HIS A 108 -6.02 20.86 3.51
CA HIS A 108 -5.10 21.69 2.73
C HIS A 108 -3.67 21.15 2.76
N GLU A 109 -3.22 20.74 3.94
CA GLU A 109 -1.88 20.18 4.14
C GLU A 109 -1.73 18.83 3.42
N PHE A 110 -2.75 18.01 3.39
CA PHE A 110 -2.75 16.75 2.65
C PHE A 110 -2.60 16.96 1.14
N PHE A 111 -3.38 17.87 0.56
CA PHE A 111 -3.24 18.18 -0.87
C PHE A 111 -1.89 18.82 -1.21
N GLU A 112 -1.35 19.64 -0.31
CA GLU A 112 0.00 20.20 -0.48
C GLU A 112 1.08 19.11 -0.44
N LEU A 113 0.97 18.15 0.47
CA LEU A 113 1.87 16.98 0.52
C LEU A 113 1.80 16.18 -0.78
N CYS A 114 0.60 15.83 -1.26
CA CYS A 114 0.41 15.10 -2.52
C CYS A 114 0.97 15.88 -3.72
N ARG A 115 0.80 17.21 -3.74
CA ARG A 115 1.38 18.07 -4.78
C ARG A 115 2.90 18.05 -4.76
N GLN A 116 3.52 18.08 -3.58
CA GLN A 116 4.98 18.03 -3.45
C GLN A 116 5.54 16.69 -3.86
N ILE A 117 4.91 15.59 -3.47
CA ILE A 117 5.31 14.22 -3.86
C ILE A 117 5.04 13.99 -5.35
N GLY A 118 3.94 14.54 -5.88
CA GLY A 118 3.48 14.32 -7.25
C GLY A 118 2.62 13.07 -7.39
N CYS A 119 1.87 12.69 -6.35
CA CYS A 119 1.04 11.49 -6.30
C CYS A 119 -0.46 11.80 -6.41
N GLU A 120 -1.25 10.78 -6.75
CA GLU A 120 -2.71 10.80 -6.67
C GLU A 120 -3.19 10.79 -5.23
N THR A 121 -4.43 11.22 -5.04
CA THR A 121 -5.06 11.35 -3.71
C THR A 121 -6.04 10.22 -3.47
N TYR A 122 -5.98 9.62 -2.28
CA TYR A 122 -6.98 8.70 -1.79
C TYR A 122 -7.46 9.18 -0.42
N ILE A 123 -8.66 9.77 -0.40
CA ILE A 123 -9.26 10.30 0.83
C ILE A 123 -10.25 9.29 1.38
N ASN A 124 -10.14 8.99 2.67
CA ASN A 124 -11.03 8.08 3.37
C ASN A 124 -12.09 8.86 4.15
N GLY A 125 -13.35 8.69 3.77
CA GLY A 125 -14.48 9.41 4.35
C GLY A 125 -15.02 8.74 5.61
N ASN A 126 -15.48 9.56 6.55
CA ASN A 126 -16.04 9.12 7.83
C ASN A 126 -17.47 8.58 7.66
N MET A 127 -17.63 7.27 7.73
CA MET A 127 -18.91 6.58 7.74
C MET A 127 -19.32 6.12 9.16
N GLY A 128 -18.36 6.04 10.07
CA GLY A 128 -18.57 5.60 11.45
C GLY A 128 -19.34 6.61 12.30
N SER A 129 -18.75 7.75 12.60
CA SER A 129 -19.35 8.82 13.40
C SER A 129 -19.89 9.99 12.58
N GLY A 130 -19.50 10.10 11.29
CA GLY A 130 -19.91 11.17 10.40
C GLY A 130 -21.33 10.98 9.81
N THR A 131 -21.76 11.98 9.06
CA THR A 131 -23.06 11.97 8.39
C THR A 131 -22.88 12.00 6.87
N VAL A 132 -23.93 11.57 6.13
CA VAL A 132 -23.97 11.68 4.67
C VAL A 132 -23.79 13.13 4.22
N GLN A 133 -24.38 14.09 4.94
CA GLN A 133 -24.24 15.51 4.62
C GLN A 133 -22.80 15.97 4.79
N GLU A 134 -22.16 15.62 5.89
CA GLU A 134 -20.77 15.97 6.17
C GLU A 134 -19.82 15.44 5.08
N MET A 135 -19.98 14.20 4.67
CA MET A 135 -19.19 13.59 3.58
C MET A 135 -19.46 14.31 2.24
N SER A 136 -20.73 14.59 1.92
CA SER A 136 -21.10 15.32 0.70
C SER A 136 -20.52 16.73 0.66
N GLU A 137 -20.55 17.45 1.79
CA GLU A 137 -19.98 18.78 1.92
C GLU A 137 -18.46 18.78 1.79
N TRP A 138 -17.78 17.73 2.29
CA TRP A 138 -16.34 17.60 2.11
C TRP A 138 -15.95 17.43 0.65
N VAL A 139 -16.66 16.57 -0.08
CA VAL A 139 -16.45 16.39 -1.54
C VAL A 139 -16.71 17.68 -2.30
N GLU A 140 -17.78 18.43 -1.97
CA GLU A 140 -18.07 19.74 -2.56
C GLU A 140 -16.96 20.75 -2.23
N TYR A 141 -16.53 20.82 -0.97
CA TYR A 141 -15.42 21.68 -0.53
C TYR A 141 -14.14 21.43 -1.33
N MET A 142 -13.80 20.17 -1.57
CA MET A 142 -12.58 19.82 -2.27
C MET A 142 -12.66 20.02 -3.78
N THR A 143 -13.81 19.72 -4.41
CA THR A 143 -13.83 19.47 -5.86
C THR A 143 -14.75 20.38 -6.67
N PHE A 144 -15.65 21.15 -6.05
CA PHE A 144 -16.58 22.00 -6.81
C PHE A 144 -15.90 23.30 -7.29
N ASP A 145 -15.93 23.53 -8.60
CA ASP A 145 -15.47 24.77 -9.25
C ASP A 145 -16.67 25.66 -9.63
N GLY A 146 -17.20 26.38 -8.66
CA GLY A 146 -18.35 27.26 -8.85
C GLY A 146 -18.68 28.05 -7.58
N VAL A 147 -19.86 28.63 -7.54
CA VAL A 147 -20.36 29.41 -6.40
C VAL A 147 -21.22 28.51 -5.52
N SER A 148 -20.74 28.20 -4.31
CA SER A 148 -21.50 27.45 -3.31
C SER A 148 -20.95 27.70 -1.93
N PRO A 149 -21.70 27.41 -0.85
CA PRO A 149 -21.21 27.63 0.51
C PRO A 149 -19.87 26.91 0.82
N MET A 150 -19.65 25.71 0.25
CA MET A 150 -18.41 24.97 0.48
C MET A 150 -17.27 25.47 -0.39
N ALA A 151 -17.52 25.88 -1.64
CA ALA A 151 -16.52 26.52 -2.48
C ALA A 151 -16.09 27.89 -1.93
N ASP A 152 -17.05 28.68 -1.43
CA ASP A 152 -16.78 29.97 -0.78
C ASP A 152 -15.94 29.75 0.48
N LEU A 153 -16.29 28.77 1.32
CA LEU A 153 -15.51 28.42 2.53
C LEU A 153 -14.08 27.97 2.19
N ARG A 154 -13.87 27.21 1.09
CA ARG A 154 -12.53 26.87 0.61
C ARG A 154 -11.73 28.10 0.24
N ALA A 155 -12.34 29.03 -0.48
CA ALA A 155 -11.71 30.29 -0.88
C ALA A 155 -11.38 31.17 0.35
N GLU A 156 -12.28 31.28 1.32
CA GLU A 156 -12.06 31.97 2.61
C GLU A 156 -10.86 31.36 3.36
N ASN A 157 -10.68 30.04 3.27
CA ASN A 157 -9.54 29.32 3.84
C ASN A 157 -8.28 29.40 2.97
N GLY A 158 -8.24 30.26 1.95
CA GLY A 158 -7.04 30.59 1.19
C GLY A 158 -6.82 29.73 -0.06
N HIS A 159 -7.80 28.93 -0.53
CA HIS A 159 -7.67 28.11 -1.72
C HIS A 159 -8.87 28.28 -2.67
N GLU A 160 -8.73 29.16 -3.66
CA GLU A 160 -9.80 29.49 -4.59
C GLU A 160 -10.20 28.34 -5.53
N LYS A 161 -9.19 27.64 -6.09
CA LYS A 161 -9.39 26.57 -7.05
C LYS A 161 -9.70 25.24 -6.37
N PRO A 162 -10.53 24.37 -6.97
CA PRO A 162 -10.72 23.03 -6.45
C PRO A 162 -9.46 22.17 -6.62
N TRP A 163 -9.36 21.15 -5.78
CA TRP A 163 -8.41 20.06 -5.98
C TRP A 163 -9.04 18.93 -6.80
N THR A 164 -8.20 18.01 -7.23
CA THR A 164 -8.62 16.74 -7.78
C THR A 164 -8.59 15.68 -6.69
N VAL A 165 -9.69 14.96 -6.51
CA VAL A 165 -9.76 13.75 -5.69
C VAL A 165 -9.80 12.56 -6.64
N ASP A 166 -8.80 11.69 -6.56
CA ASP A 166 -8.67 10.54 -7.44
C ASP A 166 -9.47 9.34 -6.95
N PHE A 167 -9.34 9.05 -5.65
CA PHE A 167 -10.05 7.96 -4.97
C PHE A 167 -10.70 8.48 -3.70
N PHE A 168 -11.87 7.92 -3.39
CA PHE A 168 -12.60 8.24 -2.18
C PHE A 168 -13.10 6.95 -1.52
N GLY A 169 -12.56 6.64 -0.36
CA GLY A 169 -12.99 5.53 0.49
C GLY A 169 -14.26 5.90 1.24
N ILE A 170 -15.23 5.02 1.26
CA ILE A 170 -16.50 5.22 1.96
C ILE A 170 -16.50 4.29 3.18
N GLY A 171 -15.93 4.80 4.26
CA GLY A 171 -15.65 4.08 5.49
C GLY A 171 -14.33 3.31 5.48
N ASN A 172 -13.93 2.84 6.65
CA ASN A 172 -12.77 2.01 6.92
C ASN A 172 -13.10 0.99 7.99
N GLU A 173 -12.76 -0.29 7.75
CA GLU A 173 -12.95 -1.37 8.76
C GLU A 173 -14.30 -1.29 9.49
N ASN A 174 -15.37 -1.05 8.75
CA ASN A 174 -16.68 -0.83 9.34
C ASN A 174 -17.24 -2.05 10.05
N TRP A 175 -16.65 -3.21 9.85
CA TRP A 175 -16.85 -4.42 10.65
C TRP A 175 -16.26 -4.33 12.08
N GLY A 176 -15.33 -3.42 12.31
CA GLY A 176 -14.60 -3.17 13.56
C GLY A 176 -14.66 -1.71 14.00
N CYS A 177 -13.49 -1.05 14.02
CA CYS A 177 -13.34 0.33 14.52
C CYS A 177 -14.20 1.36 13.78
N GLY A 178 -14.53 1.11 12.52
CA GLY A 178 -15.37 2.01 11.71
C GLY A 178 -16.88 1.89 11.96
N GLY A 179 -17.33 1.27 13.07
CA GLY A 179 -18.75 1.29 13.44
C GLY A 179 -19.35 -0.05 13.83
N ASN A 180 -18.55 -1.13 13.87
CA ASN A 180 -18.97 -2.48 14.30
C ASN A 180 -20.25 -2.96 13.57
N MET A 181 -20.26 -2.84 12.25
CA MET A 181 -21.38 -3.16 11.38
C MET A 181 -21.32 -4.61 10.91
N ASN A 182 -22.47 -5.21 10.62
CA ASN A 182 -22.51 -6.42 9.81
C ASN A 182 -22.47 -6.07 8.30
N PRO A 183 -22.11 -7.00 7.41
CA PRO A 183 -21.89 -6.71 6.00
C PRO A 183 -23.13 -6.23 5.25
N GLU A 184 -24.32 -6.74 5.60
CA GLU A 184 -25.57 -6.28 4.97
C GLU A 184 -25.89 -4.83 5.33
N PHE A 185 -25.73 -4.46 6.60
CA PHE A 185 -25.94 -3.08 7.05
C PHE A 185 -24.94 -2.13 6.39
N TYR A 186 -23.64 -2.50 6.39
CA TYR A 186 -22.63 -1.71 5.69
C TYR A 186 -22.96 -1.53 4.20
N GLY A 187 -23.28 -2.59 3.48
CA GLY A 187 -23.62 -2.52 2.07
C GLY A 187 -24.78 -1.58 1.78
N ASN A 188 -25.81 -1.56 2.64
CA ASN A 188 -26.93 -0.63 2.53
C ASN A 188 -26.52 0.82 2.83
N MET A 189 -25.68 1.02 3.84
CA MET A 189 -25.12 2.34 4.19
C MET A 189 -24.18 2.84 3.09
N TYR A 190 -23.30 1.99 2.55
CA TYR A 190 -22.45 2.32 1.41
C TYR A 190 -23.25 2.87 0.24
N ARG A 191 -24.34 2.18 -0.16
CA ARG A 191 -25.24 2.62 -1.23
C ARG A 191 -25.78 4.02 -0.99
N ARG A 192 -26.12 4.32 0.26
CA ARG A 192 -26.62 5.64 0.65
C ARG A 192 -25.53 6.70 0.56
N TYR A 193 -24.37 6.46 1.17
CA TYR A 193 -23.28 7.44 1.21
C TYR A 193 -22.70 7.71 -0.19
N GLN A 194 -22.41 6.67 -0.97
CA GLN A 194 -21.83 6.82 -2.30
C GLN A 194 -22.72 7.62 -3.27
N THR A 195 -24.02 7.64 -3.03
CA THR A 195 -24.96 8.42 -3.85
C THR A 195 -24.70 9.92 -3.73
N PHE A 196 -24.19 10.38 -2.61
CA PHE A 196 -23.92 11.79 -2.32
C PHE A 196 -22.44 12.18 -2.48
N VAL A 197 -21.56 11.24 -2.73
CA VAL A 197 -20.21 11.50 -3.24
C VAL A 197 -20.32 11.72 -4.74
N ARG A 198 -20.36 12.99 -5.16
CA ARG A 198 -20.68 13.40 -6.53
C ARG A 198 -19.45 13.83 -7.28
N ASP A 199 -19.45 13.58 -8.58
CA ASP A 199 -18.44 14.10 -9.49
C ASP A 199 -18.83 15.55 -9.86
N TYR A 200 -18.21 16.52 -9.22
CA TYR A 200 -18.39 17.94 -9.54
C TYR A 200 -17.49 18.41 -10.69
N ASP A 201 -16.34 17.74 -10.88
CA ASP A 201 -15.50 17.96 -12.05
C ASP A 201 -16.04 17.12 -13.22
N GLY A 202 -16.55 17.81 -14.26
CA GLY A 202 -17.09 17.12 -15.44
C GLY A 202 -16.06 16.35 -16.26
N ASN A 203 -14.77 16.53 -16.00
CA ASN A 203 -13.67 15.88 -16.71
C ASN A 203 -13.04 14.71 -15.96
N LYS A 204 -13.26 14.61 -14.65
CA LYS A 204 -12.64 13.57 -13.82
C LYS A 204 -13.64 12.97 -12.83
N LYS A 205 -13.82 11.65 -12.92
CA LYS A 205 -14.65 10.88 -12.02
C LYS A 205 -13.85 10.52 -10.75
N ILE A 206 -14.47 10.69 -9.58
CA ILE A 206 -13.96 10.16 -8.32
C ILE A 206 -14.17 8.64 -8.29
N ARG A 207 -13.10 7.88 -8.13
CA ARG A 207 -13.16 6.43 -7.99
C ARG A 207 -13.54 6.07 -6.56
N LYS A 208 -14.68 5.38 -6.37
CA LYS A 208 -15.28 5.08 -5.06
C LYS A 208 -14.85 3.71 -4.57
N ILE A 209 -14.29 3.65 -3.38
CA ILE A 209 -13.81 2.44 -2.76
C ILE A 209 -14.74 2.07 -1.61
N ALA A 210 -15.31 0.86 -1.66
CA ALA A 210 -16.09 0.32 -0.56
C ALA A 210 -15.18 -0.38 0.46
N CYS A 211 -15.51 -0.29 1.74
CA CYS A 211 -14.86 -1.06 2.79
C CYS A 211 -15.10 -2.56 2.55
N GLY A 212 -14.03 -3.29 2.39
CA GLY A 212 -14.04 -4.73 2.19
C GLY A 212 -13.65 -5.50 3.43
N ALA A 213 -13.29 -6.76 3.22
CA ALA A 213 -13.09 -7.74 4.26
C ALA A 213 -11.80 -7.56 5.07
N ASN A 214 -11.83 -8.07 6.30
CA ASN A 214 -10.64 -8.38 7.07
C ASN A 214 -10.22 -9.82 6.77
N SER A 215 -9.01 -9.99 6.22
CA SER A 215 -8.44 -11.31 5.94
C SER A 215 -9.43 -12.24 5.21
N ASP A 216 -9.78 -13.36 5.77
CA ASP A 216 -10.63 -14.42 5.21
C ASP A 216 -12.13 -14.29 5.55
N ASP A 217 -12.59 -13.10 5.90
CA ASP A 217 -14.02 -12.83 6.01
C ASP A 217 -14.68 -12.80 4.62
N TYR A 218 -14.81 -13.95 4.01
CA TYR A 218 -15.43 -14.12 2.70
C TYR A 218 -16.92 -13.76 2.67
N GLU A 219 -17.60 -13.90 3.82
CA GLU A 219 -19.00 -13.52 3.97
C GLU A 219 -19.17 -12.01 3.81
N TRP A 220 -18.25 -11.21 4.37
CA TRP A 220 -18.27 -9.76 4.17
C TRP A 220 -18.22 -9.39 2.68
N THR A 221 -17.27 -9.96 1.94
CA THR A 221 -17.15 -9.72 0.49
C THR A 221 -18.41 -10.14 -0.26
N GLN A 222 -18.95 -11.31 0.05
CA GLN A 222 -20.17 -11.85 -0.56
C GLN A 222 -21.35 -10.91 -0.36
N GLU A 223 -21.63 -10.52 0.87
CA GLU A 223 -22.84 -9.74 1.20
C GLU A 223 -22.73 -8.28 0.74
N VAL A 224 -21.56 -7.65 0.81
CA VAL A 224 -21.33 -6.30 0.28
C VAL A 224 -21.49 -6.28 -1.23
N MET A 225 -20.90 -7.23 -1.96
CA MET A 225 -21.08 -7.34 -3.42
C MET A 225 -22.54 -7.56 -3.77
N LYS A 226 -23.22 -8.46 -3.09
CA LYS A 226 -24.66 -8.75 -3.30
C LYS A 226 -25.52 -7.51 -3.07
N ALA A 227 -25.30 -6.77 -1.99
CA ALA A 227 -26.06 -5.54 -1.70
C ALA A 227 -25.86 -4.47 -2.79
N CYS A 228 -24.61 -4.28 -3.22
CA CYS A 228 -24.26 -3.23 -4.19
C CYS A 228 -24.64 -3.58 -5.62
N PHE A 229 -24.58 -4.85 -6.01
CA PHE A 229 -24.91 -5.30 -7.37
C PHE A 229 -26.36 -5.74 -7.55
N ARG A 230 -27.20 -5.67 -6.51
CA ARG A 230 -28.63 -5.90 -6.63
C ARG A 230 -29.26 -4.79 -7.47
N ARG A 231 -29.67 -5.13 -8.70
CA ARG A 231 -30.38 -4.22 -9.59
C ARG A 231 -31.87 -4.54 -9.59
N ILE A 232 -32.67 -3.55 -9.19
CA ILE A 232 -34.13 -3.58 -9.37
C ILE A 232 -34.53 -2.62 -10.50
N SER A 233 -33.80 -1.52 -10.68
CA SER A 233 -33.93 -0.56 -11.75
C SER A 233 -32.62 0.10 -12.10
N PRO A 234 -32.48 0.81 -13.24
CA PRO A 234 -31.27 1.55 -13.57
C PRO A 234 -30.82 2.58 -12.52
N GLN A 235 -31.76 3.05 -11.69
CA GLN A 235 -31.46 4.00 -10.63
C GLN A 235 -31.01 3.34 -9.31
N GLN A 236 -31.15 2.03 -9.22
CA GLN A 236 -30.76 1.27 -8.02
C GLN A 236 -29.44 0.57 -8.25
N HIS A 237 -28.36 1.25 -7.90
CA HIS A 237 -26.99 0.77 -8.04
C HIS A 237 -26.14 1.11 -6.82
N GLY A 238 -25.17 0.32 -6.56
CA GLY A 238 -24.19 0.50 -5.47
C GLY A 238 -22.87 1.12 -5.93
N MET A 239 -22.71 1.47 -7.16
CA MET A 239 -21.58 2.14 -7.83
C MET A 239 -20.27 2.16 -7.04
N MET A 240 -19.48 1.11 -7.15
CA MET A 240 -18.12 1.05 -6.63
C MET A 240 -17.11 0.83 -7.76
N ASP A 241 -15.94 1.44 -7.62
CA ASP A 241 -14.81 1.23 -8.51
C ASP A 241 -13.78 0.26 -7.88
N GLY A 242 -13.84 0.10 -6.55
CA GLY A 242 -13.04 -0.84 -5.80
C GLY A 242 -13.71 -1.35 -4.53
N LEU A 243 -13.27 -2.53 -4.10
CA LEU A 243 -13.60 -3.14 -2.82
C LEU A 243 -12.31 -3.42 -2.07
N SER A 244 -12.19 -2.92 -0.83
CA SER A 244 -10.95 -3.07 -0.09
C SER A 244 -10.72 -4.49 0.45
N LEU A 245 -9.48 -4.79 0.80
CA LEU A 245 -9.07 -5.98 1.52
C LEU A 245 -7.94 -5.60 2.47
N HIS A 246 -8.08 -5.92 3.75
CA HIS A 246 -7.04 -5.72 4.74
C HIS A 246 -6.45 -7.05 5.18
N TYR A 247 -5.13 -7.14 5.17
CA TYR A 247 -4.42 -8.29 5.69
C TYR A 247 -3.04 -7.91 6.20
N TYR A 248 -2.81 -8.14 7.49
CA TYR A 248 -1.50 -7.99 8.12
C TYR A 248 -0.81 -9.32 8.34
N THR A 249 0.46 -9.39 7.98
CA THR A 249 1.33 -10.52 8.33
C THR A 249 1.74 -10.40 9.80
N VAL A 250 1.04 -11.14 10.66
CA VAL A 250 1.30 -11.24 12.11
C VAL A 250 1.94 -12.60 12.38
N PRO A 251 3.22 -12.68 12.75
CA PRO A 251 3.92 -13.97 12.87
C PRO A 251 3.30 -14.91 13.92
N GLU A 252 2.93 -14.38 15.08
CA GLU A 252 2.38 -15.16 16.17
C GLU A 252 0.86 -14.99 16.31
N THR A 253 0.40 -14.31 17.33
CA THR A 253 -1.01 -14.02 17.61
C THR A 253 -1.23 -12.52 17.75
N TRP A 254 -2.47 -12.06 17.75
CA TRP A 254 -2.78 -10.64 17.93
C TRP A 254 -2.40 -10.11 19.32
N ASP A 255 -2.38 -10.98 20.35
CA ASP A 255 -2.02 -10.58 21.72
C ASP A 255 -0.49 -10.56 21.94
N HIS A 256 0.24 -11.31 21.11
CA HIS A 256 1.70 -11.38 21.14
C HIS A 256 2.21 -11.64 19.73
N LYS A 257 2.69 -10.58 19.08
CA LYS A 257 3.01 -10.61 17.65
C LYS A 257 4.45 -11.00 17.35
N GLY A 258 5.32 -10.95 18.37
CA GLY A 258 6.75 -11.17 18.26
C GLY A 258 7.55 -9.91 17.95
N SER A 259 8.86 -9.95 18.21
CA SER A 259 9.77 -8.81 18.02
C SER A 259 10.02 -8.52 16.55
N ALA A 260 10.14 -7.23 16.22
CA ALA A 260 10.56 -6.78 14.89
C ALA A 260 12.03 -7.10 14.60
N THR A 261 12.90 -7.14 15.61
CA THR A 261 14.37 -7.26 15.46
C THR A 261 14.97 -8.52 16.07
N GLU A 262 14.38 -9.01 17.16
CA GLU A 262 14.88 -10.19 17.89
C GLU A 262 14.01 -11.40 17.55
N PHE A 263 14.39 -12.15 16.53
CA PHE A 263 13.66 -13.32 16.04
C PHE A 263 14.63 -14.39 15.50
N ALA A 264 14.17 -15.64 15.52
CA ALA A 264 14.92 -16.79 15.05
C ALA A 264 14.47 -17.24 13.65
N GLU A 265 15.15 -18.23 13.09
CA GLU A 265 14.82 -18.86 11.81
C GLU A 265 13.34 -19.35 11.76
N LYS A 266 12.84 -19.89 12.87
CA LYS A 266 11.44 -20.32 12.96
C LYS A 266 10.48 -19.16 12.71
N ASP A 267 10.73 -17.99 13.29
CA ASP A 267 9.88 -16.80 13.16
C ASP A 267 9.98 -16.22 11.75
N TRP A 268 11.14 -16.35 11.10
CA TRP A 268 11.33 -16.00 9.70
C TRP A 268 10.40 -16.83 8.81
N TYR A 269 10.51 -18.15 8.81
CA TYR A 269 9.71 -19.00 7.92
C TYR A 269 8.22 -18.95 8.25
N LYS A 270 7.86 -18.76 9.51
CA LYS A 270 6.49 -18.51 9.95
C LYS A 270 5.93 -17.21 9.34
N THR A 271 6.75 -16.14 9.35
CA THR A 271 6.39 -14.87 8.71
C THR A 271 6.19 -15.05 7.20
N MET A 272 7.13 -15.73 6.52
CA MET A 272 7.03 -16.00 5.07
C MET A 272 5.78 -16.82 4.75
N LYS A 273 5.47 -17.86 5.55
CA LYS A 273 4.27 -18.67 5.38
C LYS A 273 2.99 -17.86 5.48
N LYS A 274 2.92 -16.98 6.47
CA LYS A 274 1.75 -16.08 6.64
C LYS A 274 1.68 -15.03 5.53
N THR A 275 2.81 -14.54 5.04
CA THR A 275 2.82 -13.63 3.89
C THR A 275 2.26 -14.29 2.62
N MET A 276 2.62 -15.53 2.36
CA MET A 276 2.10 -16.31 1.20
C MET A 276 0.60 -16.57 1.26
N TYR A 277 -0.04 -16.43 2.43
CA TYR A 277 -1.49 -16.54 2.57
C TYR A 277 -2.25 -15.47 1.77
N MET A 278 -1.61 -14.34 1.47
CA MET A 278 -2.17 -13.30 0.60
C MET A 278 -2.62 -13.85 -0.77
N GLU A 279 -1.91 -14.82 -1.34
CA GLU A 279 -2.30 -15.49 -2.59
C GLU A 279 -3.68 -16.15 -2.49
N GLU A 280 -3.92 -16.87 -1.40
CA GLU A 280 -5.22 -17.51 -1.16
C GLU A 280 -6.33 -16.47 -0.98
N LEU A 281 -6.07 -15.41 -0.21
CA LEU A 281 -7.03 -14.34 0.03
C LEU A 281 -7.44 -13.66 -1.28
N ILE A 282 -6.47 -13.24 -2.11
CA ILE A 282 -6.74 -12.62 -3.41
C ILE A 282 -7.58 -13.53 -4.28
N ARG A 283 -7.21 -14.80 -4.41
CA ARG A 283 -7.91 -15.75 -5.26
C ARG A 283 -9.34 -16.01 -4.80
N ARG A 284 -9.57 -16.20 -3.50
CA ARG A 284 -10.90 -16.52 -2.97
C ARG A 284 -11.84 -15.32 -3.00
N HIS A 285 -11.36 -14.13 -2.59
CA HIS A 285 -12.15 -12.91 -2.71
C HIS A 285 -12.44 -12.58 -4.18
N SER A 286 -11.47 -12.73 -5.09
CA SER A 286 -11.69 -12.53 -6.53
C SER A 286 -12.76 -13.47 -7.07
N ALA A 287 -12.76 -14.74 -6.68
CA ALA A 287 -13.77 -15.70 -7.13
C ALA A 287 -15.21 -15.34 -6.66
N ILE A 288 -15.33 -14.72 -5.49
CA ILE A 288 -16.62 -14.18 -5.02
C ILE A 288 -16.99 -12.93 -5.83
N MET A 289 -16.06 -12.00 -6.03
CA MET A 289 -16.29 -10.79 -6.82
C MET A 289 -16.70 -11.13 -8.27
N ASP A 290 -16.09 -12.16 -8.89
CA ASP A 290 -16.39 -12.60 -10.26
C ASP A 290 -17.85 -13.04 -10.44
N GLN A 291 -18.54 -13.47 -9.38
CA GLN A 291 -19.98 -13.83 -9.44
C GLN A 291 -20.87 -12.61 -9.71
N TYR A 292 -20.43 -11.42 -9.31
CA TYR A 292 -21.17 -10.16 -9.45
C TYR A 292 -20.59 -9.24 -10.51
N ASP A 293 -19.31 -9.32 -10.75
CA ASP A 293 -18.53 -8.49 -11.68
C ASP A 293 -17.55 -9.35 -12.50
N PRO A 294 -18.05 -10.18 -13.42
CA PRO A 294 -17.22 -11.07 -14.24
C PRO A 294 -16.27 -10.32 -15.19
N ASP A 295 -16.59 -9.08 -15.52
CA ASP A 295 -15.75 -8.22 -16.38
C ASP A 295 -14.59 -7.57 -15.60
N LYS A 296 -14.47 -7.83 -14.30
CA LYS A 296 -13.43 -7.28 -13.43
C LYS A 296 -13.32 -5.75 -13.46
N LYS A 297 -14.46 -5.05 -13.49
CA LYS A 297 -14.55 -3.56 -13.46
C LYS A 297 -14.31 -2.99 -12.07
N VAL A 298 -14.66 -3.77 -11.03
CA VAL A 298 -14.40 -3.43 -9.63
C VAL A 298 -13.03 -3.95 -9.25
N GLY A 299 -12.09 -3.05 -8.95
CA GLY A 299 -10.76 -3.43 -8.48
C GLY A 299 -10.79 -4.02 -7.07
N MET A 300 -9.91 -4.97 -6.78
CA MET A 300 -9.53 -5.29 -5.41
C MET A 300 -8.49 -4.27 -4.96
N ILE A 301 -8.72 -3.64 -3.83
CA ILE A 301 -7.88 -2.59 -3.26
C ILE A 301 -7.32 -3.12 -1.94
N VAL A 302 -6.07 -3.55 -1.95
CA VAL A 302 -5.41 -4.05 -0.73
C VAL A 302 -4.85 -2.84 0.02
N ASP A 303 -5.73 -2.01 0.56
CA ASP A 303 -5.37 -0.68 1.07
C ASP A 303 -4.87 -0.65 2.53
N GLU A 304 -4.72 -1.85 3.13
CA GLU A 304 -3.89 -2.09 4.32
C GLU A 304 -3.22 -3.46 4.23
N TRP A 305 -1.88 -3.45 4.18
CA TRP A 305 -1.07 -4.66 4.22
C TRP A 305 0.32 -4.36 4.78
N GLY A 306 1.01 -5.36 5.22
CA GLY A 306 2.35 -5.26 5.76
C GLY A 306 2.54 -6.16 6.98
N THR A 307 3.67 -6.02 7.65
CA THR A 307 3.97 -6.72 8.91
C THR A 307 3.47 -5.94 10.11
N TRP A 308 3.00 -6.66 11.12
CA TRP A 308 2.63 -6.08 12.40
C TRP A 308 3.27 -6.89 13.53
N TYR A 309 4.25 -6.30 14.19
CA TYR A 309 4.96 -6.87 15.33
C TYR A 309 4.59 -6.17 16.63
N ASP A 310 5.11 -6.68 17.75
CA ASP A 310 5.10 -5.94 19.00
C ASP A 310 5.91 -4.64 18.83
N VAL A 311 5.46 -3.55 19.45
CA VAL A 311 6.12 -2.25 19.33
C VAL A 311 7.54 -2.28 19.92
N GLU A 312 8.42 -1.42 19.41
CA GLU A 312 9.75 -1.28 19.97
C GLU A 312 9.70 -0.92 21.47
N PRO A 313 10.50 -1.61 22.30
CA PRO A 313 10.51 -1.36 23.74
C PRO A 313 10.75 0.09 24.10
N GLY A 314 9.98 0.61 25.06
CA GLY A 314 10.07 2.00 25.54
C GLY A 314 9.30 3.03 24.71
N THR A 315 8.64 2.62 23.63
CA THR A 315 7.75 3.48 22.83
C THR A 315 6.31 3.40 23.33
N ASN A 316 5.46 4.38 22.94
CA ASN A 316 4.03 4.31 23.24
C ASN A 316 3.40 3.12 22.46
N PRO A 317 2.77 2.15 23.15
CA PRO A 317 2.19 0.99 22.47
C PRO A 317 1.14 1.34 21.39
N GLY A 318 0.40 2.43 21.59
CA GLY A 318 -0.60 2.89 20.64
C GLY A 318 -0.03 3.64 19.43
N PHE A 319 1.29 3.81 19.34
CA PHE A 319 1.95 4.44 18.20
C PHE A 319 2.43 3.43 17.15
N LEU A 320 2.35 2.16 17.45
CA LEU A 320 2.70 1.06 16.55
C LEU A 320 4.08 1.22 15.88
N TYR A 321 5.02 1.84 16.58
CA TYR A 321 6.38 2.00 16.10
C TYR A 321 7.13 0.69 16.18
N GLN A 322 7.61 0.20 15.05
CA GLN A 322 8.45 -0.98 14.94
C GLN A 322 9.61 -0.73 13.96
N GLN A 323 10.73 -1.39 14.19
CA GLN A 323 11.85 -1.41 13.25
C GLN A 323 11.52 -2.34 12.06
N ASN A 324 12.22 -2.16 10.96
CA ASN A 324 12.12 -2.98 9.75
C ASN A 324 13.47 -3.62 9.43
N THR A 325 13.45 -4.90 9.06
CA THR A 325 14.64 -5.69 8.75
C THR A 325 14.56 -6.29 7.33
N MET A 326 15.53 -7.13 6.96
CA MET A 326 15.44 -7.92 5.72
C MET A 326 14.21 -8.82 5.69
N ARG A 327 13.65 -9.21 6.85
CA ARG A 327 12.37 -9.95 6.92
C ARG A 327 11.23 -9.16 6.28
N ASP A 328 11.15 -7.87 6.57
CA ASP A 328 10.16 -6.97 6.00
C ASP A 328 10.39 -6.71 4.51
N ALA A 329 11.65 -6.64 4.07
CA ALA A 329 11.99 -6.55 2.66
C ALA A 329 11.46 -7.75 1.86
N LEU A 330 11.63 -8.98 2.39
CA LEU A 330 11.10 -10.18 1.73
C LEU A 330 9.56 -10.21 1.76
N VAL A 331 8.93 -9.81 2.86
CA VAL A 331 7.46 -9.67 2.94
C VAL A 331 6.94 -8.70 1.87
N ALA A 332 7.61 -7.55 1.71
CA ALA A 332 7.26 -6.59 0.66
C ALA A 332 7.44 -7.17 -0.75
N GLY A 333 8.59 -7.78 -1.04
CA GLY A 333 8.87 -8.38 -2.34
C GLY A 333 7.89 -9.49 -2.73
N ILE A 334 7.53 -10.37 -1.78
CA ILE A 334 6.54 -11.42 -1.99
C ILE A 334 5.17 -10.81 -2.32
N ASN A 335 4.68 -9.89 -1.50
CA ASN A 335 3.36 -9.28 -1.71
C ASN A 335 3.31 -8.51 -3.04
N LEU A 336 4.33 -7.72 -3.37
CA LEU A 336 4.38 -6.98 -4.64
C LEU A 336 4.40 -7.92 -5.85
N ASN A 337 5.12 -9.05 -5.78
CA ASN A 337 5.06 -10.07 -6.83
C ASN A 337 3.64 -10.65 -6.96
N LEU A 338 2.97 -10.97 -5.85
CA LEU A 338 1.60 -11.48 -5.85
C LEU A 338 0.62 -10.45 -6.42
N PHE A 339 0.70 -9.19 -6.00
CA PHE A 339 -0.17 -8.13 -6.51
C PHE A 339 0.01 -7.91 -8.00
N ASN A 340 1.25 -7.91 -8.50
CA ASN A 340 1.54 -7.84 -9.93
C ASN A 340 0.92 -9.01 -10.68
N LYS A 341 1.07 -10.24 -10.18
CA LYS A 341 0.51 -11.45 -10.81
C LYS A 341 -1.02 -11.45 -10.88
N HIS A 342 -1.67 -10.77 -9.95
CA HIS A 342 -3.12 -10.63 -9.89
C HIS A 342 -3.62 -9.25 -10.34
N SER A 343 -2.81 -8.51 -11.13
CA SER A 343 -3.16 -7.16 -11.60
C SER A 343 -4.38 -7.09 -12.52
N ASP A 344 -4.93 -8.23 -12.93
CA ASP A 344 -6.24 -8.30 -13.57
C ASP A 344 -7.38 -7.92 -12.60
N ARG A 345 -7.23 -8.17 -11.31
CA ARG A 345 -8.21 -7.84 -10.25
C ARG A 345 -7.65 -6.86 -9.22
N VAL A 346 -6.40 -7.00 -8.77
CA VAL A 346 -5.74 -6.07 -7.84
C VAL A 346 -5.37 -4.79 -8.58
N LYS A 347 -5.94 -3.66 -8.16
CA LYS A 347 -5.74 -2.37 -8.83
C LYS A 347 -4.98 -1.35 -7.99
N MET A 348 -4.91 -1.56 -6.70
CA MET A 348 -4.17 -0.73 -5.75
C MET A 348 -3.76 -1.57 -4.55
N ALA A 349 -2.61 -1.22 -3.95
CA ALA A 349 -2.22 -1.74 -2.65
C ALA A 349 -1.48 -0.63 -1.88
N ASN A 350 -1.93 -0.34 -0.65
CA ASN A 350 -1.33 0.71 0.17
C ASN A 350 -0.67 0.07 1.38
N ILE A 351 0.67 0.10 1.41
CA ILE A 351 1.40 -0.46 2.54
C ILE A 351 1.16 0.36 3.81
N ALA A 352 1.02 -0.29 4.92
CA ALA A 352 0.85 0.31 6.24
C ALA A 352 2.16 0.27 7.03
N GLN A 353 2.79 1.45 7.25
CA GLN A 353 2.41 2.78 6.76
C GLN A 353 3.64 3.50 6.17
N MET A 354 3.46 4.69 5.67
CA MET A 354 4.53 5.41 4.96
C MET A 354 5.73 5.76 5.84
N VAL A 355 5.50 6.27 7.06
CA VAL A 355 6.56 6.76 7.98
C VAL A 355 6.28 6.31 9.41
N ASN A 356 7.28 5.80 10.11
CA ASN A 356 7.32 5.55 11.57
C ASN A 356 6.30 4.55 12.14
N VAL A 357 5.45 3.95 11.33
CA VAL A 357 4.35 3.10 11.80
C VAL A 357 4.36 1.78 11.06
N LEU A 358 4.32 0.67 11.78
CA LEU A 358 4.26 -0.68 11.22
C LEU A 358 5.39 -0.93 10.20
N GLN A 359 5.08 -1.53 9.06
CA GLN A 359 6.06 -1.74 7.98
C GLN A 359 6.23 -0.45 7.17
N SER A 360 7.06 0.46 7.68
CA SER A 360 7.24 1.79 7.08
C SER A 360 8.38 1.85 6.06
N MET A 361 8.22 2.79 5.10
CA MET A 361 9.29 3.11 4.15
C MET A 361 10.44 3.84 4.82
N ILE A 362 10.12 4.71 5.76
CA ILE A 362 11.02 5.69 6.35
C ILE A 362 10.81 5.73 7.86
N LEU A 363 11.91 5.86 8.60
CA LEU A 363 11.89 6.20 10.02
C LEU A 363 12.49 7.59 10.21
N THR A 364 11.94 8.36 11.16
CA THR A 364 12.44 9.69 11.51
C THR A 364 12.62 9.83 13.02
N GLU A 365 13.63 10.60 13.43
CA GLU A 365 13.87 11.01 14.81
C GLU A 365 14.52 12.38 14.83
N GLY A 366 13.80 13.41 15.28
CA GLY A 366 14.28 14.79 15.18
C GLY A 366 14.64 15.15 13.74
N GLU A 367 15.85 15.63 13.52
CA GLU A 367 16.35 15.99 12.17
C GLU A 367 16.76 14.77 11.33
N LYS A 368 16.93 13.59 11.96
CA LYS A 368 17.40 12.38 11.27
C LYS A 368 16.28 11.70 10.47
N MET A 369 16.63 11.11 9.35
CA MET A 369 15.78 10.25 8.53
C MET A 369 16.58 9.05 8.07
N VAL A 370 15.96 7.87 8.06
CA VAL A 370 16.55 6.64 7.53
C VAL A 370 15.55 5.88 6.66
N LYS A 371 16.02 5.37 5.53
CA LYS A 371 15.26 4.51 4.63
C LYS A 371 15.33 3.08 5.15
N THR A 372 14.21 2.38 5.25
CA THR A 372 14.16 0.99 5.71
C THR A 372 14.51 0.03 4.57
N PRO A 373 14.81 -1.26 4.85
CA PRO A 373 14.94 -2.26 3.80
C PRO A 373 13.70 -2.38 2.90
N THR A 374 12.50 -2.14 3.45
CA THR A 374 11.24 -2.09 2.68
C THR A 374 11.25 -0.97 1.61
N TYR A 375 11.79 0.22 1.93
CA TYR A 375 11.94 1.31 0.96
C TYR A 375 12.73 0.86 -0.28
N HIS A 376 13.84 0.17 -0.07
CA HIS A 376 14.71 -0.29 -1.15
C HIS A 376 14.04 -1.34 -2.05
N VAL A 377 13.11 -2.13 -1.51
CA VAL A 377 12.28 -3.03 -2.32
C VAL A 377 11.32 -2.24 -3.21
N PHE A 378 10.65 -1.22 -2.67
CA PHE A 378 9.79 -0.36 -3.50
C PHE A 378 10.58 0.38 -4.58
N ASP A 379 11.82 0.77 -4.30
CA ASP A 379 12.73 1.35 -5.29
C ASP A 379 13.00 0.37 -6.44
N LEU A 380 13.29 -0.91 -6.16
CA LEU A 380 13.46 -1.93 -7.19
C LEU A 380 12.17 -2.19 -7.99
N TYR A 381 11.01 -2.16 -7.35
CA TYR A 381 9.72 -2.56 -7.95
C TYR A 381 9.05 -1.43 -8.75
N GLN A 382 9.45 -0.16 -8.59
CA GLN A 382 8.85 0.97 -9.33
C GLN A 382 8.89 0.79 -10.86
N VAL A 383 9.76 -0.08 -11.34
CA VAL A 383 9.89 -0.44 -12.77
C VAL A 383 8.67 -1.12 -13.34
N HIS A 384 7.79 -1.70 -12.51
CA HIS A 384 6.58 -2.37 -12.95
C HIS A 384 5.38 -1.43 -13.15
N GLN A 385 5.47 -0.20 -12.63
CA GLN A 385 4.36 0.77 -12.70
C GLN A 385 3.95 1.03 -14.15
N GLU A 386 2.64 0.90 -14.44
CA GLU A 386 2.04 1.10 -15.76
C GLU A 386 2.57 0.17 -16.88
N ASN A 387 3.22 -0.93 -16.54
CA ASN A 387 3.72 -1.92 -17.48
C ASN A 387 2.74 -3.08 -17.68
N ASP A 388 2.89 -3.80 -18.78
CA ASP A 388 2.09 -4.99 -19.05
C ASP A 388 2.68 -6.22 -18.36
N LEU A 389 1.90 -6.89 -17.51
CA LEU A 389 2.26 -8.19 -16.93
C LEU A 389 2.41 -9.23 -18.04
N LEU A 390 3.49 -9.99 -18.02
CA LEU A 390 3.72 -11.10 -18.93
C LEU A 390 3.36 -12.46 -18.29
N ALA A 391 2.98 -13.40 -19.12
CA ALA A 391 2.81 -14.77 -18.67
C ALA A 391 4.16 -15.38 -18.29
N SER A 392 4.26 -15.85 -17.06
CA SER A 392 5.45 -16.50 -16.51
C SER A 392 5.09 -17.73 -15.69
N SER A 393 6.03 -18.65 -15.58
CA SER A 393 5.91 -19.87 -14.78
C SER A 393 7.27 -20.18 -14.14
N LEU A 394 7.30 -20.28 -12.83
CA LEU A 394 8.49 -20.56 -12.05
C LEU A 394 8.38 -21.93 -11.36
N GLU A 395 9.36 -22.79 -11.59
CA GLU A 395 9.54 -24.03 -10.82
C GLU A 395 10.30 -23.70 -9.54
N THR A 396 9.75 -24.07 -8.39
CA THR A 396 10.28 -23.75 -7.05
C THR A 396 10.52 -25.02 -6.24
N GLU A 397 11.44 -24.93 -5.29
CA GLU A 397 11.60 -25.91 -4.22
C GLU A 397 10.87 -25.40 -2.96
N GLN A 398 10.58 -26.29 -2.02
CA GLN A 398 10.07 -25.91 -0.71
C GLN A 398 11.24 -25.78 0.26
N VAL A 399 11.25 -24.69 1.02
CA VAL A 399 12.23 -24.41 2.07
C VAL A 399 11.53 -24.06 3.37
N GLY A 400 12.24 -24.17 4.47
CA GLY A 400 11.72 -23.86 5.80
C GLY A 400 11.88 -25.03 6.76
N LEU A 401 11.09 -25.01 7.81
CA LEU A 401 11.11 -26.05 8.85
C LEU A 401 10.13 -27.14 8.50
N GLU A 402 10.61 -28.36 8.38
CA GLU A 402 9.80 -29.54 8.12
C GLU A 402 8.64 -29.62 9.14
N ASP A 403 7.47 -30.04 8.64
CA ASP A 403 6.22 -30.24 9.36
C ASP A 403 5.38 -29.00 9.70
N GLU A 404 5.93 -27.76 9.72
CA GLU A 404 5.14 -26.59 10.12
C GLU A 404 5.17 -25.42 9.12
N TYR A 405 6.38 -24.98 8.69
CA TYR A 405 6.56 -23.72 7.97
C TYR A 405 7.36 -23.89 6.67
N MET A 406 6.82 -24.71 5.76
CA MET A 406 7.35 -24.84 4.40
C MET A 406 6.73 -23.80 3.48
N VAL A 407 7.57 -23.16 2.67
CA VAL A 407 7.19 -22.13 1.69
C VAL A 407 7.96 -22.32 0.39
N PRO A 408 7.45 -21.85 -0.77
CA PRO A 408 8.26 -21.76 -1.98
C PRO A 408 9.51 -20.90 -1.72
N ASN A 409 10.68 -21.41 -2.11
CA ASN A 409 11.94 -20.69 -1.94
C ASN A 409 12.00 -19.37 -2.72
N LEU A 410 11.36 -19.32 -3.90
CA LEU A 410 11.39 -18.19 -4.81
C LEU A 410 9.96 -17.73 -5.16
N THR A 411 9.80 -16.42 -5.31
CA THR A 411 8.63 -15.82 -5.99
C THR A 411 9.11 -14.88 -7.10
N GLU A 412 8.24 -14.56 -8.05
CA GLU A 412 8.58 -13.66 -9.16
C GLU A 412 7.37 -12.90 -9.68
N SER A 413 7.64 -11.80 -10.37
CA SER A 413 6.74 -11.19 -11.34
C SER A 413 7.52 -10.63 -12.53
N VAL A 414 6.89 -10.63 -13.72
CA VAL A 414 7.54 -10.20 -14.94
C VAL A 414 6.63 -9.24 -15.70
N SER A 415 7.18 -8.08 -16.06
CA SER A 415 6.48 -7.11 -16.90
C SER A 415 7.32 -6.69 -18.11
N VAL A 416 6.66 -6.05 -19.08
CA VAL A 416 7.31 -5.42 -20.23
C VAL A 416 6.89 -3.95 -20.31
N ASP A 417 7.87 -3.07 -20.44
CA ASP A 417 7.63 -1.64 -20.59
C ASP A 417 7.28 -1.24 -22.05
N ALA A 418 6.98 0.04 -22.27
CA ALA A 418 6.66 0.58 -23.59
C ALA A 418 7.83 0.53 -24.59
N ASN A 419 9.06 0.38 -24.10
CA ASN A 419 10.28 0.27 -24.92
C ASN A 419 10.63 -1.20 -25.23
N GLY A 420 9.84 -2.14 -24.71
CA GLY A 420 10.06 -3.57 -24.88
C GLY A 420 11.11 -4.14 -23.91
N VAL A 421 11.52 -3.43 -22.87
CA VAL A 421 12.41 -3.95 -21.84
C VAL A 421 11.61 -4.86 -20.90
N LEU A 422 12.10 -6.07 -20.66
CA LEU A 422 11.55 -6.98 -19.67
C LEU A 422 12.10 -6.61 -18.29
N HIS A 423 11.22 -6.52 -17.32
CA HIS A 423 11.55 -6.35 -15.91
C HIS A 423 11.13 -7.59 -15.15
N ILE A 424 12.09 -8.26 -14.53
CA ILE A 424 11.91 -9.48 -13.73
C ILE A 424 12.25 -9.13 -12.30
N THR A 425 11.31 -9.27 -11.37
CA THR A 425 11.60 -9.19 -9.95
C THR A 425 11.46 -10.57 -9.32
N MET A 426 12.41 -10.93 -8.46
CA MET A 426 12.42 -12.22 -7.76
C MET A 426 12.81 -12.06 -6.29
N THR A 427 12.25 -12.91 -5.45
CA THR A 427 12.66 -13.05 -4.06
C THR A 427 13.27 -14.44 -3.81
N ASN A 428 14.27 -14.53 -2.93
CA ASN A 428 14.76 -15.77 -2.37
C ASN A 428 14.63 -15.70 -0.84
N VAL A 429 13.75 -16.51 -0.29
CA VAL A 429 13.47 -16.53 1.16
C VAL A 429 14.34 -17.53 1.95
N ASP A 430 15.13 -18.34 1.26
CA ASP A 430 16.09 -19.23 1.93
C ASP A 430 17.17 -18.39 2.62
N LEU A 431 17.50 -18.74 3.85
CA LEU A 431 18.47 -17.98 4.65
C LEU A 431 19.93 -18.33 4.33
N GLU A 432 20.16 -19.49 3.74
CA GLU A 432 21.53 -20.02 3.54
C GLU A 432 21.83 -20.31 2.07
N LYS A 433 20.83 -20.77 1.30
CA LYS A 433 21.05 -21.32 -0.03
C LYS A 433 20.78 -20.31 -1.13
N ALA A 434 21.79 -20.12 -1.98
CA ALA A 434 21.63 -19.47 -3.28
C ALA A 434 21.11 -20.47 -4.33
N TYR A 435 20.24 -20.01 -5.23
CA TYR A 435 19.63 -20.87 -6.25
C TYR A 435 20.06 -20.47 -7.65
N PRO A 436 20.63 -21.41 -8.45
CA PRO A 436 20.80 -21.20 -9.86
C PRO A 436 19.43 -21.20 -10.57
N VAL A 437 19.20 -20.19 -11.39
CA VAL A 437 17.97 -19.98 -12.16
C VAL A 437 18.30 -19.95 -13.64
N GLU A 438 17.57 -20.73 -14.43
CA GLU A 438 17.53 -20.63 -15.89
C GLU A 438 16.22 -19.99 -16.31
N ALA A 439 16.28 -18.79 -16.87
CA ALA A 439 15.10 -18.08 -17.37
C ALA A 439 15.04 -18.16 -18.89
N VAL A 440 14.07 -18.93 -19.40
CA VAL A 440 13.80 -19.10 -20.83
C VAL A 440 12.90 -17.97 -21.31
N LEU A 441 13.31 -17.25 -22.35
CA LEU A 441 12.57 -16.14 -22.96
C LEU A 441 11.93 -16.59 -24.27
N LEU A 442 10.63 -16.88 -24.25
CA LEU A 442 9.89 -17.22 -25.47
C LEU A 442 9.54 -15.92 -26.23
N GLY A 443 9.93 -15.86 -27.48
CA GLY A 443 9.64 -14.72 -28.37
C GLY A 443 10.57 -13.52 -28.22
N LYS A 444 11.62 -13.60 -27.39
CA LYS A 444 12.60 -12.55 -27.21
C LYS A 444 14.00 -13.13 -27.00
N LYS A 445 15.01 -12.45 -27.52
CA LYS A 445 16.43 -12.72 -27.22
C LYS A 445 16.93 -11.75 -26.17
N ALA A 446 17.79 -12.21 -25.29
CA ALA A 446 18.44 -11.36 -24.33
C ALA A 446 19.47 -10.44 -25.05
N GLY A 447 19.31 -9.13 -24.86
CA GLY A 447 20.24 -8.09 -25.29
C GLY A 447 21.06 -7.53 -24.12
N GLU A 448 21.01 -6.22 -23.91
CA GLU A 448 21.63 -5.59 -22.74
C GLU A 448 20.90 -6.02 -21.46
N ILE A 449 21.68 -6.39 -20.45
CA ILE A 449 21.16 -6.83 -19.15
C ILE A 449 21.68 -5.92 -18.07
N LYS A 450 20.78 -5.47 -17.18
CA LYS A 450 21.13 -4.76 -15.95
C LYS A 450 20.41 -5.44 -14.81
N ALA A 451 21.07 -5.52 -13.67
CA ALA A 451 20.42 -6.09 -12.49
C ALA A 451 20.86 -5.38 -11.21
N GLU A 452 19.93 -5.33 -10.26
CA GLU A 452 20.10 -4.69 -8.95
C GLU A 452 19.49 -5.60 -7.88
N ILE A 453 20.06 -5.60 -6.68
CA ILE A 453 19.69 -6.48 -5.60
C ILE A 453 19.64 -5.76 -4.27
N VAL A 454 18.71 -6.17 -3.42
CA VAL A 454 18.70 -5.93 -1.98
C VAL A 454 18.93 -7.26 -1.29
N THR A 455 19.96 -7.37 -0.47
CA THR A 455 20.34 -8.60 0.22
C THR A 455 21.04 -8.29 1.54
N GLY A 456 21.00 -9.22 2.47
CA GLY A 456 21.60 -9.11 3.80
C GLY A 456 21.31 -10.35 4.64
N HIS A 457 21.66 -10.30 5.92
CA HIS A 457 21.22 -11.31 6.88
C HIS A 457 19.80 -11.01 7.33
N MET A 458 19.08 -12.00 7.83
CA MET A 458 17.64 -11.89 8.15
C MET A 458 17.27 -10.73 9.09
N GLN A 459 18.18 -10.33 9.99
CA GLN A 459 17.97 -9.26 10.97
C GLN A 459 18.65 -7.93 10.59
N ASP A 460 19.33 -7.87 9.43
CA ASP A 460 19.95 -6.62 8.97
C ASP A 460 18.89 -5.54 8.77
N LYS A 461 19.20 -4.35 9.24
CA LYS A 461 18.32 -3.18 9.25
C LYS A 461 19.14 -1.90 9.12
N ASN A 462 18.47 -0.84 8.73
CA ASN A 462 19.03 0.51 8.75
C ASN A 462 18.62 1.22 10.04
N THR A 463 19.57 1.87 10.68
CA THR A 463 19.36 2.66 11.90
C THR A 463 19.81 4.10 11.68
N PHE A 464 19.53 4.99 12.63
CA PHE A 464 19.97 6.39 12.54
C PHE A 464 21.49 6.54 12.67
N GLU A 465 22.18 5.54 13.23
CA GLU A 465 23.64 5.46 13.38
C GLU A 465 24.28 4.75 12.18
N GLU A 466 23.61 3.76 11.60
CA GLU A 466 24.06 2.97 10.46
C GLU A 466 22.96 2.95 9.37
N PRO A 467 22.78 4.05 8.63
CA PRO A 467 21.62 4.23 7.75
C PRO A 467 21.70 3.48 6.41
N GLU A 468 22.85 2.90 6.08
CA GLU A 468 23.12 2.26 4.79
C GLU A 468 23.59 0.80 4.92
N THR A 469 23.22 0.10 6.00
CA THR A 469 23.54 -1.33 6.18
C THR A 469 22.89 -2.17 5.09
N VAL A 470 21.65 -1.86 4.74
CA VAL A 470 20.87 -2.49 3.65
C VAL A 470 20.53 -1.45 2.61
N GLY A 471 20.82 -1.72 1.35
CA GLY A 471 20.51 -0.84 0.25
C GLY A 471 20.50 -1.55 -1.09
N VAL A 472 20.13 -0.84 -2.14
CA VAL A 472 20.20 -1.33 -3.53
C VAL A 472 21.65 -1.41 -3.97
N GLN A 473 22.07 -2.56 -4.50
CA GLN A 473 23.41 -2.82 -5.01
C GLN A 473 23.32 -3.33 -6.45
N VAL A 474 24.33 -3.01 -7.27
CA VAL A 474 24.46 -3.58 -8.60
C VAL A 474 24.73 -5.09 -8.50
N PHE A 475 24.07 -5.87 -9.34
CA PHE A 475 24.24 -7.31 -9.42
C PHE A 475 24.74 -7.73 -10.79
N ASP A 476 26.01 -8.11 -10.87
CA ASP A 476 26.70 -8.49 -12.13
C ASP A 476 26.58 -10.00 -12.46
N GLY A 477 25.80 -10.74 -11.67
CA GLY A 477 25.70 -12.20 -11.76
C GLY A 477 24.81 -12.76 -12.86
N VAL A 478 24.27 -11.92 -13.76
CA VAL A 478 23.32 -12.36 -14.83
C VAL A 478 24.07 -12.52 -16.15
N GLN A 479 23.87 -13.68 -16.82
CA GLN A 479 24.48 -13.99 -18.10
C GLN A 479 23.44 -14.28 -19.17
N ALA A 480 23.65 -13.78 -20.39
CA ALA A 480 22.84 -14.16 -21.53
C ALA A 480 23.14 -15.60 -21.96
N THR A 481 22.11 -16.35 -22.31
CA THR A 481 22.20 -17.71 -22.85
C THR A 481 21.56 -17.77 -24.24
N LYS A 482 21.64 -18.92 -24.89
CA LYS A 482 20.97 -19.13 -26.18
C LYS A 482 19.45 -18.97 -26.10
N GLU A 483 18.85 -19.37 -24.97
CA GLU A 483 17.40 -19.44 -24.78
C GLU A 483 16.86 -18.32 -23.87
N GLY A 484 17.73 -17.50 -23.29
CA GLY A 484 17.33 -16.40 -22.41
C GLY A 484 18.48 -15.90 -21.54
N ILE A 485 18.34 -16.02 -20.22
CA ILE A 485 19.35 -15.60 -19.24
C ILE A 485 19.54 -16.67 -18.15
N SER A 486 20.69 -16.68 -17.52
CA SER A 486 20.98 -17.50 -16.35
C SER A 486 21.66 -16.68 -15.25
N PHE A 487 21.35 -16.99 -14.03
CA PHE A 487 21.94 -16.33 -12.84
C PHE A 487 21.81 -17.22 -11.60
N THR A 488 22.49 -16.83 -10.54
CA THR A 488 22.30 -17.47 -9.22
C THR A 488 21.79 -16.39 -8.27
N ILE A 489 20.54 -16.53 -7.81
CA ILE A 489 19.96 -15.60 -6.84
C ILE A 489 20.47 -15.91 -5.43
N PRO A 490 21.15 -14.97 -4.75
CA PRO A 490 21.66 -15.16 -3.40
C PRO A 490 20.54 -15.49 -2.39
N ALA A 491 20.93 -16.08 -1.26
CA ALA A 491 20.07 -16.25 -0.10
C ALA A 491 19.57 -14.89 0.40
N CYS A 492 18.43 -14.86 1.09
CA CYS A 492 17.86 -13.69 1.73
C CYS A 492 17.94 -12.43 0.84
N SER A 493 17.29 -12.46 -0.33
CA SER A 493 17.45 -11.40 -1.31
C SER A 493 16.18 -11.08 -2.11
N VAL A 494 16.15 -9.85 -2.60
CA VAL A 494 15.18 -9.35 -3.59
C VAL A 494 15.97 -8.82 -4.78
N LEU A 495 15.73 -9.38 -5.95
CA LEU A 495 16.48 -9.12 -7.19
C LEU A 495 15.57 -8.52 -8.25
N HIS A 496 16.06 -7.49 -8.93
CA HIS A 496 15.48 -6.96 -10.17
C HIS A 496 16.44 -7.17 -11.33
N ILE A 497 15.94 -7.63 -12.47
CA ILE A 497 16.67 -7.79 -13.73
C ILE A 497 15.92 -7.10 -14.86
N ALA A 498 16.60 -6.21 -15.58
CA ALA A 498 16.12 -5.58 -16.80
C ALA A 498 16.80 -6.22 -18.01
N VAL A 499 16.02 -6.66 -19.01
CA VAL A 499 16.52 -7.32 -20.25
C VAL A 499 15.94 -6.59 -21.46
N LYS A 500 16.83 -5.96 -22.26
CA LYS A 500 16.47 -5.34 -23.55
C LYS A 500 16.35 -6.36 -24.66
#